data_586ae9f4072ade31c4128764e7d08b88
#
_entry.id   586ae9f4072ade31c4128764e7d08b88
#
_cell.length_a   1.000
_cell.length_b   1.000
_cell.length_c   1.000
_cell.angle_alpha   90.00
_cell.angle_beta   90.00
_cell.angle_gamma   90.00
#
_symmetry.space_group_name_H-M   'P 1'
#
loop_
_entity.id
_entity.type
_entity.pdbx_description
1 polymer ?
#
loop_
_entity_poly.entity_id
_entity_poly.type
_entity_poly.pdbx_seq_one_letter_code
_entity_poly.pdbx_strand_id
1 'polypeptide(L)'
;CIDCDTCRWVAPATFDRAYDTPGGETLAVREKLGLIRDRFAAWAYEDAPRRERLCRIYNDLFNCIRQREFDGSHLKLPGFSQCFELHASQRNAIWRVVQSGNTGLFHAVGAGKTAIMVAASMELRRLGLANKPAHIVPNHCLEQYAAELVRLYPSAAVLMATKEDLAGDHR
;
A
#
# COMPACT_ATOMS: atom_id res chain seq x y z
N CYS A 1 17.18 2.75 -19.36
CA CYS A 1 15.74 2.75 -19.00
C CYS A 1 14.87 1.94 -19.97
N ILE A 2 15.29 0.73 -20.34
CA ILE A 2 14.58 -0.04 -21.39
C ILE A 2 13.46 -0.88 -20.80
N ASP A 3 13.49 -1.13 -19.49
CA ASP A 3 12.44 -1.83 -18.74
C ASP A 3 11.93 -1.04 -17.53
N CYS A 4 12.02 0.27 -17.55
CA CYS A 4 11.44 1.12 -16.54
C CYS A 4 9.97 1.36 -16.89
N ASP A 5 9.04 0.99 -16.02
CA ASP A 5 7.61 1.21 -16.22
C ASP A 5 7.29 2.69 -16.48
N THR A 6 8.02 3.62 -15.89
CA THR A 6 7.86 5.06 -16.11
C THR A 6 8.24 5.46 -17.53
N CYS A 7 9.35 4.95 -18.07
CA CYS A 7 9.76 5.22 -19.45
C CYS A 7 8.87 4.53 -20.48
N ARG A 8 8.33 3.35 -20.13
CA ARG A 8 7.37 2.60 -20.93
C ARG A 8 6.02 3.32 -21.05
N TRP A 9 5.62 4.06 -20.02
CA TRP A 9 4.36 4.82 -20.02
C TRP A 9 4.48 6.19 -20.68
N VAL A 10 5.56 6.91 -20.47
CA VAL A 10 5.73 8.28 -21.00
C VAL A 10 6.01 8.28 -22.51
N ALA A 11 6.87 7.38 -22.99
CA ALA A 11 7.23 7.35 -24.40
C ALA A 11 6.06 6.95 -25.33
N PRO A 12 5.29 5.85 -25.06
CA PRO A 12 4.14 5.50 -25.90
C PRO A 12 3.05 6.57 -25.89
N ALA A 13 2.68 7.08 -24.71
CA ALA A 13 1.60 8.07 -24.58
C ALA A 13 1.92 9.39 -25.30
N THR A 14 3.19 9.79 -25.33
CA THR A 14 3.60 11.01 -26.01
C THR A 14 3.65 10.82 -27.53
N PHE A 15 4.07 9.65 -27.99
CA PHE A 15 4.14 9.33 -29.43
C PHE A 15 2.76 8.99 -30.01
N ASP A 16 1.92 8.25 -29.30
CA ASP A 16 0.56 7.91 -29.76
C ASP A 16 -0.33 9.15 -29.94
N ARG A 17 -0.18 10.17 -29.10
CA ARG A 17 -0.91 11.45 -29.25
C ARG A 17 -0.45 12.31 -30.41
N ALA A 18 0.81 12.23 -30.79
CA ALA A 18 1.38 13.09 -31.83
C ALA A 18 1.07 12.59 -33.26
N TYR A 19 0.64 11.33 -33.41
CA TYR A 19 0.53 10.66 -34.72
C TYR A 19 -0.79 9.96 -34.98
N ASP A 20 -1.84 10.29 -34.24
CA ASP A 20 -3.21 9.81 -34.50
C ASP A 20 -3.86 10.58 -35.67
N THR A 21 -3.16 10.59 -36.81
CA THR A 21 -3.75 11.02 -38.11
C THR A 21 -4.22 9.78 -38.86
N PRO A 22 -5.46 9.73 -39.33
CA PRO A 22 -5.98 8.60 -40.09
C PRO A 22 -5.36 8.55 -41.49
N GLY A 23 -4.34 7.73 -41.69
CA GLY A 23 -3.72 7.50 -42.99
C GLY A 23 -2.54 6.53 -42.89
N GLY A 24 -2.26 5.78 -43.96
CA GLY A 24 -1.28 4.70 -44.04
C GLY A 24 0.20 5.03 -43.69
N GLU A 25 0.51 6.29 -43.35
CA GLU A 25 1.81 6.72 -42.83
C GLU A 25 2.07 6.23 -41.41
N THR A 26 1.03 5.94 -40.61
CA THR A 26 1.13 5.55 -39.21
C THR A 26 1.79 4.18 -39.02
N LEU A 27 1.58 3.23 -39.91
CA LEU A 27 2.17 1.90 -39.86
C LEU A 27 3.68 1.93 -40.13
N ALA A 28 4.10 2.63 -41.16
CA ALA A 28 5.53 2.81 -41.53
C ALA A 28 6.30 3.58 -40.45
N VAL A 29 5.65 4.54 -39.77
CA VAL A 29 6.24 5.26 -38.64
C VAL A 29 6.38 4.36 -37.43
N ARG A 30 5.38 3.53 -37.11
CA ARG A 30 5.46 2.55 -36.01
C ARG A 30 6.55 1.51 -36.22
N GLU A 31 6.71 1.00 -37.43
CA GLU A 31 7.80 0.08 -37.76
C GLU A 31 9.17 0.75 -37.59
N LYS A 32 9.35 1.99 -38.08
CA LYS A 32 10.60 2.74 -37.89
C LYS A 32 10.88 3.02 -36.41
N LEU A 33 9.87 3.37 -35.64
CA LEU A 33 10.01 3.58 -34.19
C LEU A 33 10.40 2.28 -33.47
N GLY A 34 9.84 1.14 -33.88
CA GLY A 34 10.26 -0.18 -33.41
C GLY A 34 11.74 -0.43 -33.67
N LEU A 35 12.18 -0.25 -34.91
CA LEU A 35 13.58 -0.42 -35.32
C LEU A 35 14.53 0.53 -34.55
N ILE A 36 14.12 1.78 -34.34
CA ILE A 36 14.91 2.74 -33.55
C ILE A 36 15.02 2.29 -32.10
N ARG A 37 13.91 1.82 -31.50
CA ARG A 37 13.88 1.31 -30.13
C ARG A 37 14.81 0.10 -29.97
N ASP A 38 14.69 -0.87 -30.87
CA ASP A 38 15.50 -2.09 -30.85
C ASP A 38 16.99 -1.76 -31.07
N ARG A 39 17.29 -0.85 -32.00
CA ARG A 39 18.66 -0.42 -32.24
C ARG A 39 19.23 0.36 -31.04
N PHE A 40 18.43 1.20 -30.42
CA PHE A 40 18.84 1.91 -29.21
C PHE A 40 19.08 0.95 -28.05
N ALA A 41 18.20 -0.05 -27.88
CA ALA A 41 18.36 -1.08 -26.87
C ALA A 41 19.68 -1.84 -27.08
N ALA A 42 19.92 -2.36 -28.27
CA ALA A 42 21.16 -3.02 -28.61
C ALA A 42 22.39 -2.13 -28.34
N TRP A 43 22.37 -0.90 -28.83
CA TRP A 43 23.45 0.05 -28.63
C TRP A 43 23.73 0.37 -27.16
N ALA A 44 22.69 0.50 -26.34
CA ALA A 44 22.84 0.80 -24.90
C ALA A 44 23.62 -0.27 -24.14
N TYR A 45 23.48 -1.55 -24.55
CA TYR A 45 24.13 -2.69 -23.91
C TYR A 45 25.35 -3.25 -24.64
N GLU A 46 25.66 -2.80 -25.85
CA GLU A 46 26.78 -3.27 -26.67
C GLU A 46 28.13 -2.93 -26.04
N ASP A 47 28.27 -1.75 -25.47
CA ASP A 47 29.49 -1.28 -24.83
C ASP A 47 29.45 -1.50 -23.31
N ALA A 48 30.43 -2.27 -22.78
CA ALA A 48 30.46 -2.64 -21.38
C ALA A 48 30.55 -1.42 -20.42
N PRO A 49 31.43 -0.41 -20.64
CA PRO A 49 31.49 0.76 -19.78
C PRO A 49 30.18 1.57 -19.78
N ARG A 50 29.51 1.70 -20.93
CA ARG A 50 28.23 2.38 -21.05
C ARG A 50 27.13 1.64 -20.29
N ARG A 51 27.07 0.32 -20.46
CA ARG A 51 26.11 -0.54 -19.75
C ARG A 51 26.26 -0.41 -18.25
N GLU A 52 27.49 -0.53 -17.72
CA GLU A 52 27.76 -0.40 -16.29
C GLU A 52 27.34 0.98 -15.75
N ARG A 53 27.66 2.04 -16.49
CA ARG A 53 27.29 3.40 -16.11
C ARG A 53 25.77 3.59 -16.09
N LEU A 54 25.06 3.10 -17.12
CA LEU A 54 23.59 3.18 -17.19
C LEU A 54 22.93 2.35 -16.08
N CYS A 55 23.43 1.13 -15.83
CA CYS A 55 22.94 0.29 -14.73
C CYS A 55 23.17 0.95 -13.36
N ARG A 56 24.34 1.57 -13.15
CA ARG A 56 24.62 2.29 -11.91
C ARG A 56 23.66 3.46 -11.70
N ILE A 57 23.53 4.32 -12.71
CA ILE A 57 22.61 5.47 -12.65
C ILE A 57 21.17 5.00 -12.39
N TYR A 58 20.72 3.94 -13.07
CA TYR A 58 19.39 3.38 -12.85
C TYR A 58 19.22 2.85 -11.44
N ASN A 59 20.19 2.08 -10.94
CA ASN A 59 20.14 1.53 -9.59
C ASN A 59 20.16 2.62 -8.52
N ASP A 60 20.97 3.66 -8.70
CA ASP A 60 21.06 4.78 -7.76
C ASP A 60 19.77 5.61 -7.72
N LEU A 61 19.07 5.74 -8.85
CA LEU A 61 17.84 6.54 -8.94
C LEU A 61 16.57 5.75 -8.58
N PHE A 62 16.49 4.47 -8.95
CA PHE A 62 15.24 3.70 -8.87
C PHE A 62 15.29 2.49 -7.94
N ASN A 63 16.47 1.90 -7.72
CA ASN A 63 16.63 0.70 -6.90
C ASN A 63 17.27 0.95 -5.53
N CYS A 64 17.57 2.20 -5.19
CA CYS A 64 18.13 2.57 -3.89
C CYS A 64 17.12 2.46 -2.74
N ILE A 65 15.81 2.48 -3.07
CA ILE A 65 14.74 2.37 -2.07
C ILE A 65 14.32 0.91 -1.96
N ARG A 66 14.72 0.24 -0.89
CA ARG A 66 14.14 -1.05 -0.51
C ARG A 66 12.86 -0.83 0.28
N GLN A 67 11.78 -1.43 -0.18
CA GLN A 67 10.55 -1.46 0.61
C GLN A 67 10.80 -2.24 1.90
N ARG A 68 10.39 -1.67 3.03
CA ARG A 68 10.42 -2.38 4.30
C ARG A 68 9.46 -3.56 4.24
N GLU A 69 9.95 -4.74 4.55
CA GLU A 69 9.14 -5.91 4.80
C GLU A 69 8.81 -5.99 6.30
N PHE A 70 7.58 -6.29 6.61
CA PHE A 70 7.10 -6.41 7.99
C PHE A 70 6.64 -7.84 8.20
N ASP A 71 7.30 -8.57 9.07
CA ASP A 71 6.89 -9.92 9.48
C ASP A 71 6.18 -9.88 10.83
N GLY A 72 4.86 -10.11 10.80
CA GLY A 72 4.00 -10.17 11.97
C GLY A 72 3.78 -11.58 12.52
N SER A 73 4.53 -12.59 12.07
CA SER A 73 4.38 -13.99 12.49
C SER A 73 4.54 -14.20 13.99
N HIS A 74 5.37 -13.40 14.64
CA HIS A 74 5.65 -13.43 16.08
C HIS A 74 4.53 -12.85 16.96
N LEU A 75 3.53 -12.18 16.38
CA LEU A 75 2.44 -11.55 17.13
C LEU A 75 1.54 -12.62 17.76
N LYS A 76 1.40 -12.55 19.07
CA LYS A 76 0.53 -13.45 19.85
C LYS A 76 -0.87 -12.91 20.08
N LEU A 77 -1.07 -11.59 20.02
CA LEU A 77 -2.34 -10.86 20.16
C LEU A 77 -3.19 -11.36 21.35
N PRO A 78 -2.73 -11.22 22.61
CA PRO A 78 -3.45 -11.72 23.76
C PRO A 78 -4.83 -11.07 23.87
N GLY A 79 -5.85 -11.88 24.19
CA GLY A 79 -7.25 -11.43 24.25
C GLY A 79 -7.99 -11.42 22.93
N PHE A 80 -7.31 -11.66 21.81
CA PHE A 80 -7.96 -11.86 20.51
C PHE A 80 -8.77 -13.16 20.51
N SER A 81 -9.97 -13.11 19.94
CA SER A 81 -10.89 -14.25 19.91
C SER A 81 -10.30 -15.45 19.16
N GLN A 82 -10.34 -16.61 19.75
CA GLN A 82 -9.87 -17.87 19.15
C GLN A 82 -10.76 -18.37 18.00
N CYS A 83 -11.96 -17.81 17.86
CA CYS A 83 -12.87 -18.14 16.76
C CYS A 83 -12.41 -17.54 15.42
N PHE A 84 -11.41 -16.68 15.43
CA PHE A 84 -10.89 -16.00 14.23
C PHE A 84 -9.40 -16.28 14.07
N GLU A 85 -9.02 -16.66 12.86
CA GLU A 85 -7.63 -16.81 12.47
C GLU A 85 -7.23 -15.67 11.52
N LEU A 86 -6.17 -14.96 11.90
CA LEU A 86 -5.61 -13.90 11.05
C LEU A 86 -4.65 -14.48 10.02
N HIS A 87 -4.83 -14.10 8.76
CA HIS A 87 -3.91 -14.43 7.70
C HIS A 87 -2.54 -13.76 7.89
N ALA A 88 -1.49 -14.31 7.30
CA ALA A 88 -0.13 -13.75 7.37
C ALA A 88 -0.09 -12.28 6.92
N SER A 89 -0.78 -11.92 5.85
CA SER A 89 -0.88 -10.55 5.37
C SER A 89 -1.51 -9.58 6.38
N GLN A 90 -2.50 -10.04 7.14
CA GLN A 90 -3.14 -9.25 8.20
C GLN A 90 -2.21 -9.07 9.40
N ARG A 91 -1.49 -10.11 9.81
CA ARG A 91 -0.47 -10.02 10.87
C ARG A 91 0.66 -9.07 10.49
N ASN A 92 1.13 -9.14 9.25
CA ASN A 92 2.15 -8.24 8.72
C ASN A 92 1.67 -6.78 8.71
N ALA A 93 0.40 -6.54 8.36
CA ALA A 93 -0.20 -5.22 8.41
C ALA A 93 -0.32 -4.67 9.84
N ILE A 94 -0.72 -5.50 10.81
CA ILE A 94 -0.75 -5.14 12.24
C ILE A 94 0.65 -4.73 12.70
N TRP A 95 1.66 -5.54 12.40
CA TRP A 95 3.03 -5.24 12.77
C TRP A 95 3.57 -3.96 12.13
N ARG A 96 3.21 -3.72 10.87
CA ARG A 96 3.51 -2.47 10.20
C ARG A 96 2.92 -1.26 10.92
N VAL A 97 1.66 -1.32 11.34
CA VAL A 97 1.01 -0.23 12.11
C VAL A 97 1.77 0.05 13.40
N VAL A 98 2.16 -1.00 14.12
CA VAL A 98 2.91 -0.87 15.38
C VAL A 98 4.27 -0.21 15.17
N GLN A 99 4.96 -0.52 14.09
CA GLN A 99 6.31 -0.02 13.85
C GLN A 99 6.38 1.34 13.14
N SER A 100 5.40 1.65 12.30
CA SER A 100 5.51 2.79 11.37
C SER A 100 4.82 4.07 11.85
N GLY A 101 4.11 4.07 12.96
CA GLY A 101 3.30 5.20 13.42
C GLY A 101 2.11 5.44 12.49
N ASN A 102 2.29 6.22 11.43
CA ASN A 102 1.23 6.46 10.44
C ASN A 102 1.25 5.40 9.34
N THR A 103 0.11 4.73 9.13
CA THR A 103 0.00 3.64 8.14
C THR A 103 -1.31 3.71 7.38
N GLY A 104 -1.24 3.63 6.04
CA GLY A 104 -2.40 3.45 5.17
C GLY A 104 -2.66 1.96 4.90
N LEU A 105 -3.90 1.50 5.10
CA LEU A 105 -4.35 0.14 4.81
C LEU A 105 -5.15 0.10 3.50
N PHE A 106 -4.48 -0.08 2.39
CA PHE A 106 -5.07 -0.11 1.03
C PHE A 106 -5.45 -1.54 0.59
N HIS A 107 -5.94 -2.35 1.51
CA HIS A 107 -6.41 -3.69 1.20
C HIS A 107 -7.74 -3.68 0.46
N ALA A 108 -8.00 -4.72 -0.34
CA ALA A 108 -9.26 -4.91 -1.03
C ALA A 108 -10.46 -4.97 -0.05
N VAL A 109 -11.66 -4.76 -0.57
CA VAL A 109 -12.89 -4.92 0.21
C VAL A 109 -12.99 -6.40 0.66
N GLY A 110 -13.38 -6.62 1.91
CA GLY A 110 -13.45 -7.97 2.48
C GLY A 110 -12.13 -8.55 3.04
N ALA A 111 -11.00 -7.86 2.88
CA ALA A 111 -9.69 -8.34 3.39
C ALA A 111 -9.53 -8.23 4.93
N GLY A 112 -10.58 -7.91 5.68
CA GLY A 112 -10.54 -7.86 7.14
C GLY A 112 -9.85 -6.61 7.71
N LYS A 113 -9.98 -5.44 7.03
CA LYS A 113 -9.39 -4.19 7.53
C LYS A 113 -9.80 -3.84 8.94
N THR A 114 -11.06 -4.08 9.32
CA THR A 114 -11.56 -3.86 10.69
C THR A 114 -10.78 -4.69 11.69
N ALA A 115 -10.57 -5.97 11.41
CA ALA A 115 -9.79 -6.85 12.29
C ALA A 115 -8.35 -6.39 12.44
N ILE A 116 -7.72 -5.91 11.35
CA ILE A 116 -6.36 -5.34 11.38
C ILE A 116 -6.32 -4.09 12.27
N MET A 117 -7.25 -3.14 12.08
CA MET A 117 -7.30 -1.90 12.86
C MET A 117 -7.54 -2.16 14.34
N VAL A 118 -8.48 -3.03 14.66
CA VAL A 118 -8.80 -3.41 16.04
C VAL A 118 -7.61 -4.12 16.70
N ALA A 119 -7.03 -5.12 16.05
CA ALA A 119 -5.89 -5.84 16.58
C ALA A 119 -4.66 -4.94 16.76
N ALA A 120 -4.40 -4.05 15.79
CA ALA A 120 -3.30 -3.10 15.90
C ALA A 120 -3.49 -2.13 17.08
N SER A 121 -4.69 -1.59 17.28
CA SER A 121 -4.98 -0.69 18.41
C SER A 121 -4.83 -1.37 19.77
N MET A 122 -5.26 -2.61 19.88
CA MET A 122 -5.11 -3.39 21.11
C MET A 122 -3.64 -3.75 21.36
N GLU A 123 -2.88 -4.01 20.32
CA GLU A 123 -1.44 -4.27 20.45
C GLU A 123 -0.66 -2.99 20.82
N LEU A 124 -0.99 -1.83 20.24
CA LEU A 124 -0.44 -0.53 20.65
C LEU A 124 -0.73 -0.25 22.14
N ARG A 125 -1.95 -0.56 22.60
CA ARG A 125 -2.32 -0.44 24.00
C ARG A 125 -1.51 -1.40 24.88
N ARG A 126 -1.37 -2.66 24.48
CA ARG A 126 -0.59 -3.67 25.21
C ARG A 126 0.87 -3.26 25.36
N LEU A 127 1.45 -2.66 24.32
CA LEU A 127 2.83 -2.18 24.31
C LEU A 127 3.02 -0.84 25.08
N GLY A 128 1.94 -0.22 25.56
CA GLY A 128 2.00 1.06 26.24
C GLY A 128 2.23 2.26 25.30
N LEU A 129 2.12 2.05 24.00
CA LEU A 129 2.28 3.11 22.99
C LEU A 129 1.02 3.98 22.83
N ALA A 130 -0.14 3.43 23.24
CA ALA A 130 -1.42 4.15 23.25
C ALA A 130 -2.21 3.77 24.51
N ASN A 131 -2.67 4.75 25.27
CA ASN A 131 -3.46 4.50 26.49
C ASN A 131 -4.95 4.28 26.17
N LYS A 132 -5.50 5.11 25.28
CA LYS A 132 -6.91 5.12 24.87
C LYS A 132 -6.99 5.21 23.35
N PRO A 133 -6.82 4.11 22.62
CA PRO A 133 -6.97 4.13 21.17
C PRO A 133 -8.41 4.49 20.80
N ALA A 134 -8.56 5.39 19.83
CA ALA A 134 -9.87 5.80 19.32
C ALA A 134 -10.02 5.38 17.85
N HIS A 135 -11.20 4.86 17.51
CA HIS A 135 -11.57 4.51 16.16
C HIS A 135 -12.61 5.50 15.64
N ILE A 136 -12.29 6.20 14.57
CA ILE A 136 -13.20 7.16 13.93
C ILE A 136 -13.80 6.47 12.72
N VAL A 137 -15.13 6.29 12.73
CA VAL A 137 -15.87 5.60 11.67
C VAL A 137 -17.09 6.42 11.26
N PRO A 138 -17.62 6.25 10.04
CA PRO A 138 -18.88 6.86 9.64
C PRO A 138 -20.03 6.41 10.56
N ASN A 139 -20.98 7.32 10.85
CA ASN A 139 -22.08 7.06 11.78
C ASN A 139 -22.87 5.78 11.46
N HIS A 140 -23.13 5.51 10.20
CA HIS A 140 -23.88 4.31 9.77
C HIS A 140 -23.12 3.01 10.00
N CYS A 141 -21.81 3.05 10.27
CA CYS A 141 -20.98 1.88 10.57
C CYS A 141 -20.67 1.74 12.06
N LEU A 142 -21.06 2.68 12.90
CA LEU A 142 -20.62 2.75 14.30
C LEU A 142 -21.01 1.51 15.10
N GLU A 143 -22.29 1.13 15.04
CA GLU A 143 -22.81 -0.03 15.77
C GLU A 143 -22.18 -1.34 15.27
N GLN A 144 -22.08 -1.48 13.94
CA GLN A 144 -21.45 -2.66 13.33
C GLN A 144 -19.99 -2.76 13.72
N TYR A 145 -19.27 -1.64 13.69
CA TYR A 145 -17.85 -1.61 14.07
C TYR A 145 -17.64 -1.98 15.55
N ALA A 146 -18.46 -1.42 16.43
CA ALA A 146 -18.41 -1.73 17.86
C ALA A 146 -18.73 -3.21 18.15
N ALA A 147 -19.74 -3.75 17.49
CA ALA A 147 -20.10 -5.17 17.62
C ALA A 147 -18.95 -6.08 17.15
N GLU A 148 -18.31 -5.73 16.03
CA GLU A 148 -17.17 -6.48 15.51
C GLU A 148 -15.95 -6.36 16.43
N LEU A 149 -15.69 -5.20 17.03
CA LEU A 149 -14.63 -5.01 18.00
C LEU A 149 -14.82 -5.93 19.23
N VAL A 150 -16.02 -5.95 19.82
CA VAL A 150 -16.34 -6.83 20.96
C VAL A 150 -16.26 -8.30 20.55
N ARG A 151 -16.63 -8.66 19.35
CA ARG A 151 -16.51 -10.02 18.81
C ARG A 151 -15.06 -10.46 18.67
N LEU A 152 -14.16 -9.55 18.26
CA LEU A 152 -12.73 -9.82 18.12
C LEU A 152 -11.99 -9.80 19.47
N TYR A 153 -12.39 -8.92 20.37
CA TYR A 153 -11.84 -8.80 21.73
C TYR A 153 -12.96 -8.76 22.77
N PRO A 154 -13.48 -9.90 23.20
CA PRO A 154 -14.65 -9.99 24.12
C PRO A 154 -14.43 -9.31 25.48
N SER A 155 -13.19 -9.17 25.92
CA SER A 155 -12.85 -8.52 27.20
C SER A 155 -12.57 -7.01 27.07
N ALA A 156 -12.69 -6.44 25.87
CA ALA A 156 -12.42 -5.02 25.66
C ALA A 156 -13.57 -4.14 26.18
N ALA A 157 -13.25 -3.14 26.99
CA ALA A 157 -14.21 -2.09 27.34
C ALA A 157 -14.28 -1.06 26.19
N VAL A 158 -15.45 -0.93 25.58
CA VAL A 158 -15.69 -0.07 24.42
C VAL A 158 -16.68 1.02 24.81
N LEU A 159 -16.33 2.27 24.53
CA LEU A 159 -17.22 3.41 24.60
C LEU A 159 -17.60 3.82 23.17
N MET A 160 -18.88 3.77 22.84
CA MET A 160 -19.40 4.37 21.62
C MET A 160 -19.79 5.82 21.92
N ALA A 161 -19.27 6.76 21.17
CA ALA A 161 -19.61 8.17 21.29
C ALA A 161 -20.18 8.66 19.95
N THR A 162 -21.35 9.27 20.02
CA THR A 162 -22.02 9.94 18.90
C THR A 162 -21.65 11.42 18.87
N LYS A 163 -22.05 12.12 17.82
CA LYS A 163 -21.88 13.57 17.72
C LYS A 163 -22.56 14.30 18.91
N GLU A 164 -23.67 13.76 19.39
CA GLU A 164 -24.47 14.32 20.49
C GLU A 164 -23.72 14.21 21.81
N ASP A 165 -23.05 13.08 22.05
CA ASP A 165 -22.23 12.86 23.25
C ASP A 165 -21.00 13.79 23.28
N LEU A 166 -20.48 14.18 22.12
CA LEU A 166 -19.32 15.06 22.01
C LEU A 166 -19.71 16.56 21.98
N ALA A 167 -20.96 16.88 21.67
CA ALA A 167 -21.49 18.25 21.65
C ALA A 167 -21.96 18.71 23.03
N GLY A 168 -22.03 17.82 24.01
CA GLY A 168 -22.40 18.17 25.38
C GLY A 168 -21.38 19.11 26.02
N ASP A 169 -21.90 20.19 26.61
CA ASP A 169 -21.12 21.20 27.34
C ASP A 169 -20.55 20.55 28.61
N HIS A 170 -19.34 20.03 28.52
CA HIS A 170 -18.61 19.53 29.69
C HIS A 170 -18.12 20.74 30.49
N ARG A 171 -19.01 21.36 31.27
CA ARG A 171 -18.65 22.22 32.38
C ARG A 171 -18.27 21.40 33.61
#